data_7d0f6dc102a47c6b635e5005b6ef0b76
#
_entry.id   7d0f6dc102a47c6b635e5005b6ef0b76
#
_cell.length_a   1.000
_cell.length_b   1.000
_cell.length_c   1.000
_cell.angle_alpha   90.00
_cell.angle_beta   90.00
_cell.angle_gamma   90.00
#
_symmetry.space_group_name_H-M   'P 1'
#
loop_
_entity.id
_entity.type
_entity.pdbx_description
1 polymer ?
#
loop_
_entity_poly.entity_id
_entity_poly.type
_entity_poly.pdbx_seq_one_letter_code
_entity_poly.pdbx_strand_id
1 'polypeptide(L)'
;MKLRVPAFYRDFACIAGACPDSCCQGWEVDADPASMAYYHTLPESEIRRRIFSVLDQDEYGNTVFRLSDQKRCPFLNNENLCDMHIAIGGEHTPFTCRTFPRFINDFGALREMGLSFSCPVAAEMMFDPKYDFSFTEEMNDLPPTLNDIDARLYFTLLSARKTAYALVQDSTKPLARCLAELLD
;
A
#
# COMPACT_ATOMS: atom_id res chain seq x y z
N MET A 1 2.17 -9.93 -18.16
CA MET A 1 0.96 -9.10 -17.96
C MET A 1 1.26 -7.64 -18.23
N LYS A 2 0.24 -6.82 -18.52
CA LYS A 2 0.39 -5.37 -18.63
C LYS A 2 0.49 -4.75 -17.24
N LEU A 3 1.53 -3.94 -17.01
CA LEU A 3 1.70 -3.13 -15.81
C LEU A 3 1.30 -1.69 -16.11
N ARG A 4 0.45 -1.09 -15.28
CA ARG A 4 0.02 0.30 -15.36
C ARG A 4 0.29 1.01 -14.06
N VAL A 5 1.06 2.09 -14.10
CA VAL A 5 1.45 2.86 -12.91
C VAL A 5 1.35 4.36 -13.19
N PRO A 6 1.07 5.21 -12.19
CA PRO A 6 1.22 6.66 -12.35
C PRO A 6 2.67 7.01 -12.71
N ALA A 7 2.87 8.02 -13.54
CA ALA A 7 4.21 8.42 -14.00
C ALA A 7 5.14 8.73 -12.82
N PHE A 8 4.62 9.36 -11.76
CA PHE A 8 5.37 9.70 -10.55
C PHE A 8 5.61 8.52 -9.59
N TYR A 9 5.09 7.33 -9.85
CA TYR A 9 5.16 6.19 -8.93
C TYR A 9 6.60 5.83 -8.52
N ARG A 10 7.54 5.96 -9.45
CA ARG A 10 8.96 5.63 -9.23
C ARG A 10 9.72 6.71 -8.45
N ASP A 11 9.17 7.91 -8.36
CA ASP A 11 9.78 9.05 -7.65
C ASP A 11 9.50 9.00 -6.15
N PHE A 12 8.60 8.11 -5.71
CA PHE A 12 8.28 7.97 -4.31
C PHE A 12 9.46 7.40 -3.52
N ALA A 13 9.88 8.14 -2.50
CA ALA A 13 10.83 7.70 -1.48
C ALA A 13 10.27 7.96 -0.07
N CYS A 14 10.35 6.94 0.78
CA CYS A 14 9.97 7.09 2.18
C CYS A 14 11.00 7.98 2.91
N ILE A 15 10.52 8.95 3.69
CA ILE A 15 11.35 9.87 4.48
C ILE A 15 11.65 9.35 5.90
N ALA A 16 11.23 8.12 6.19
CA ALA A 16 11.52 7.41 7.43
C ALA A 16 11.21 8.23 8.69
N GLY A 17 12.17 8.38 9.60
CA GLY A 17 12.00 9.12 10.86
C GLY A 17 11.67 10.62 10.72
N ALA A 18 11.84 11.21 9.54
CA ALA A 18 11.44 12.59 9.26
C ALA A 18 9.94 12.72 8.92
N CYS A 19 9.20 11.61 8.83
CA CYS A 19 7.78 11.63 8.51
C CYS A 19 6.97 12.30 9.65
N PRO A 20 6.07 13.26 9.34
CA PRO A 20 5.24 13.91 10.34
C PRO A 20 4.19 12.97 10.96
N ASP A 21 3.97 11.83 10.34
CA ASP A 21 3.09 10.76 10.78
C ASP A 21 3.80 9.41 10.66
N SER A 22 3.18 8.32 11.06
CA SER A 22 3.80 7.00 11.01
C SER A 22 2.85 5.93 10.48
N CYS A 23 3.29 5.23 9.43
CA CYS A 23 2.63 4.02 8.95
C CYS A 23 2.72 2.83 9.92
N CYS A 24 3.42 2.99 11.05
CA CYS A 24 3.51 2.02 12.14
C CYS A 24 2.57 2.36 13.30
N GLN A 25 1.50 3.09 13.03
CA GLN A 25 0.54 3.52 14.03
C GLN A 25 -0.89 3.52 13.48
N GLY A 26 -1.86 3.15 14.32
CA GLY A 26 -3.29 3.28 14.03
C GLY A 26 -3.94 2.06 13.38
N TRP A 27 -3.20 1.08 12.91
CA TRP A 27 -3.71 -0.11 12.24
C TRP A 27 -2.84 -1.35 12.50
N GLU A 28 -3.44 -2.52 12.46
CA GLU A 28 -2.76 -3.79 12.66
C GLU A 28 -1.93 -4.18 11.44
N VAL A 29 -0.82 -4.85 11.68
CA VAL A 29 0.09 -5.34 10.66
C VAL A 29 0.09 -6.85 10.67
N ASP A 30 -0.32 -7.45 9.57
CA ASP A 30 -0.25 -8.89 9.36
C ASP A 30 1.21 -9.37 9.32
N ALA A 31 1.52 -10.36 10.13
CA ALA A 31 2.75 -11.13 9.99
C ALA A 31 2.51 -12.26 8.96
N ASP A 32 2.63 -11.93 7.68
CA ASP A 32 2.30 -12.84 6.58
C ASP A 32 3.09 -14.16 6.64
N PRO A 33 2.56 -15.27 6.04
CA PRO A 33 3.18 -16.59 6.16
C PRO A 33 4.63 -16.65 5.69
N ALA A 34 5.01 -15.87 4.67
CA ALA A 34 6.38 -15.86 4.17
C ALA A 34 7.32 -15.17 5.15
N SER A 35 6.87 -14.05 5.74
CA SER A 35 7.60 -13.35 6.80
C SER A 35 7.74 -14.23 8.05
N MET A 36 6.68 -14.92 8.45
CA MET A 36 6.72 -15.86 9.59
C MET A 36 7.69 -17.02 9.34
N ALA A 37 7.69 -17.61 8.14
CA ALA A 37 8.63 -18.65 7.77
C ALA A 37 10.09 -18.17 7.92
N TYR A 38 10.38 -16.95 7.49
CA TYR A 38 11.71 -16.35 7.67
C TYR A 38 12.04 -16.12 9.15
N TYR A 39 11.12 -15.59 9.97
CA TYR A 39 11.37 -15.34 11.41
C TYR A 39 11.70 -16.61 12.17
N HIS A 40 11.14 -17.75 11.77
CA HIS A 40 11.50 -19.04 12.36
C HIS A 40 12.95 -19.46 12.05
N THR A 41 13.55 -18.97 10.96
CA THR A 41 14.95 -19.25 10.61
C THR A 41 15.97 -18.37 11.31
N LEU A 42 15.52 -17.25 11.92
CA LEU A 42 16.42 -16.34 12.61
C LEU A 42 17.16 -17.03 13.77
N PRO A 43 18.45 -16.74 13.96
CA PRO A 43 19.17 -17.20 15.15
C PRO A 43 18.57 -16.58 16.41
N GLU A 44 18.79 -17.22 17.56
CA GLU A 44 18.39 -16.67 18.85
C GLU A 44 19.00 -15.29 19.04
N SER A 45 18.13 -14.29 19.19
CA SER A 45 18.49 -12.89 19.28
C SER A 45 17.39 -12.11 20.00
N GLU A 46 17.68 -10.88 20.40
CA GLU A 46 16.70 -10.02 21.02
C GLU A 46 15.52 -9.73 20.07
N ILE A 47 15.81 -9.40 18.79
CA ILE A 47 14.75 -9.11 17.82
C ILE A 47 13.87 -10.33 17.57
N ARG A 48 14.45 -11.55 17.47
CA ARG A 48 13.67 -12.78 17.32
C ARG A 48 12.73 -12.99 18.50
N ARG A 49 13.22 -12.89 19.73
CA ARG A 49 12.39 -13.04 20.94
C ARG A 49 11.27 -12.00 20.97
N ARG A 50 11.58 -10.74 20.63
CA ARG A 50 10.61 -9.66 20.59
C ARG A 50 9.53 -9.93 19.54
N ILE A 51 9.89 -10.38 18.32
CA ILE A 51 8.92 -10.76 17.28
C ILE A 51 7.90 -11.75 17.82
N PHE A 52 8.37 -12.88 18.38
CA PHE A 52 7.47 -13.93 18.87
C PHE A 52 6.68 -13.53 20.12
N SER A 53 7.15 -12.58 20.92
CA SER A 53 6.45 -12.11 22.13
C SER A 53 5.28 -11.19 21.85
N VAL A 54 5.21 -10.60 20.66
CA VAL A 54 4.18 -9.61 20.27
C VAL A 54 3.20 -10.15 19.22
N LEU A 55 3.32 -11.42 18.84
CA LEU A 55 2.35 -12.04 17.96
C LEU A 55 1.00 -12.22 18.66
N ASP A 56 -0.06 -12.01 17.88
CA ASP A 56 -1.44 -12.22 18.28
C ASP A 56 -2.25 -12.73 17.09
N GLN A 57 -3.53 -12.98 17.28
CA GLN A 57 -4.45 -13.30 16.20
C GLN A 57 -5.57 -12.25 16.16
N ASP A 58 -5.90 -11.81 14.96
CA ASP A 58 -7.08 -10.98 14.74
C ASP A 58 -8.39 -11.78 14.83
N GLU A 59 -9.52 -11.12 14.69
CA GLU A 59 -10.86 -11.75 14.71
C GLU A 59 -11.09 -12.75 13.57
N TYR A 60 -10.26 -12.73 12.52
CA TYR A 60 -10.31 -13.63 11.37
C TYR A 60 -9.31 -14.78 11.47
N GLY A 61 -8.48 -14.80 12.53
CA GLY A 61 -7.44 -15.80 12.74
C GLY A 61 -6.13 -15.55 12.00
N ASN A 62 -5.93 -14.35 11.44
CA ASN A 62 -4.64 -13.98 10.86
C ASN A 62 -3.64 -13.67 11.97
N THR A 63 -2.37 -14.00 11.74
CA THR A 63 -1.30 -13.63 12.67
C THR A 63 -0.96 -12.16 12.50
N VAL A 64 -1.01 -11.39 13.58
CA VAL A 64 -0.77 -9.95 13.59
C VAL A 64 0.22 -9.56 14.68
N PHE A 65 0.81 -8.38 14.58
CA PHE A 65 1.55 -7.78 15.69
C PHE A 65 0.61 -7.03 16.62
N ARG A 66 0.61 -7.42 17.90
CA ARG A 66 -0.17 -6.75 18.93
C ARG A 66 0.33 -5.32 19.12
N LEU A 67 -0.55 -4.36 18.86
CA LEU A 67 -0.27 -2.95 19.08
C LEU A 67 -0.29 -2.60 20.58
N SER A 68 0.37 -1.51 20.95
CA SER A 68 0.22 -0.90 22.28
C SER A 68 -1.19 -0.30 22.45
N ASP A 69 -1.53 0.10 23.68
CA ASP A 69 -2.79 0.80 23.98
C ASP A 69 -2.95 2.11 23.19
N GLN A 70 -1.83 2.71 22.77
CA GLN A 70 -1.78 3.90 21.92
C GLN A 70 -1.81 3.59 20.42
N LYS A 71 -2.12 2.33 20.06
CA LYS A 71 -2.14 1.85 18.67
C LYS A 71 -0.80 1.96 17.95
N ARG A 72 0.32 1.93 18.67
CA ARG A 72 1.67 1.93 18.08
C ARG A 72 2.14 0.50 17.84
N CYS A 73 2.80 0.31 16.70
CA CYS A 73 3.52 -0.93 16.41
C CYS A 73 4.61 -1.18 17.45
N PRO A 74 4.77 -2.42 17.95
CA PRO A 74 5.77 -2.75 18.96
C PRO A 74 7.21 -2.56 18.48
N PHE A 75 7.46 -2.40 17.18
CA PHE A 75 8.78 -2.18 16.58
C PHE A 75 9.08 -0.72 16.23
N LEU A 76 8.13 0.19 16.42
CA LEU A 76 8.35 1.62 16.22
C LEU A 76 9.08 2.21 17.43
N ASN A 77 10.34 2.61 17.27
CA ASN A 77 11.15 3.18 18.33
C ASN A 77 10.88 4.69 18.56
N ASN A 78 11.62 5.28 19.49
CA ASN A 78 11.45 6.70 19.84
C ASN A 78 11.98 7.67 18.80
N GLU A 79 12.75 7.20 17.83
CA GLU A 79 13.26 7.97 16.69
C GLU A 79 12.33 7.85 15.47
N ASN A 80 11.14 7.28 15.65
CA ASN A 80 10.18 6.95 14.57
C ASN A 80 10.77 6.03 13.49
N LEU A 81 11.69 5.16 13.88
CA LEU A 81 12.28 4.13 13.01
C LEU A 81 11.79 2.74 13.42
N CYS A 82 11.83 1.82 12.48
CA CYS A 82 11.44 0.43 12.71
C CYS A 82 12.63 -0.41 13.18
N ASP A 83 12.60 -0.94 14.41
CA ASP A 83 13.64 -1.80 14.95
C ASP A 83 13.81 -3.11 14.17
N MET A 84 12.74 -3.66 13.59
CA MET A 84 12.85 -4.82 12.70
C MET A 84 13.64 -4.47 11.45
N HIS A 85 13.32 -3.34 10.81
CA HIS A 85 14.04 -2.88 9.63
C HIS A 85 15.53 -2.69 9.92
N ILE A 86 15.87 -2.13 11.09
CA ILE A 86 17.26 -1.92 11.51
C ILE A 86 17.96 -3.26 11.77
N ALA A 87 17.29 -4.21 12.40
CA ALA A 87 17.91 -5.46 12.87
C ALA A 87 18.02 -6.54 11.80
N ILE A 88 17.04 -6.67 10.90
CA ILE A 88 16.94 -7.78 9.94
C ILE A 88 16.79 -7.33 8.48
N GLY A 89 16.79 -6.03 8.21
CA GLY A 89 16.59 -5.47 6.86
C GLY A 89 15.12 -5.27 6.50
N GLY A 90 14.86 -4.26 5.66
CA GLY A 90 13.49 -3.91 5.24
C GLY A 90 12.81 -4.99 4.41
N GLU A 91 13.59 -5.75 3.65
CA GLU A 91 13.14 -6.87 2.81
C GLU A 91 12.54 -8.03 3.63
N HIS A 92 12.85 -8.11 4.91
CA HIS A 92 12.37 -9.13 5.84
C HIS A 92 11.24 -8.66 6.76
N THR A 93 10.83 -7.40 6.64
CA THR A 93 9.62 -6.93 7.34
C THR A 93 8.36 -7.52 6.69
N PRO A 94 7.20 -7.52 7.36
CA PRO A 94 5.95 -8.02 6.77
C PRO A 94 5.66 -7.41 5.39
N PHE A 95 4.97 -8.17 4.54
CA PHE A 95 4.64 -7.74 3.17
C PHE A 95 4.00 -6.35 3.16
N THR A 96 3.05 -6.10 4.03
CA THR A 96 2.39 -4.80 4.17
C THR A 96 3.38 -3.68 4.49
N CYS A 97 4.32 -3.92 5.43
CA CYS A 97 5.32 -2.91 5.82
C CYS A 97 6.27 -2.54 4.68
N ARG A 98 6.77 -3.55 3.92
CA ARG A 98 7.73 -3.29 2.84
C ARG A 98 7.07 -2.76 1.57
N THR A 99 5.77 -2.93 1.40
CA THR A 99 5.04 -2.44 0.23
C THR A 99 4.38 -1.09 0.46
N PHE A 100 3.92 -0.77 1.67
CA PHE A 100 3.29 0.52 1.97
C PHE A 100 4.16 1.72 1.54
N PRO A 101 3.61 2.74 0.94
CA PRO A 101 2.20 3.00 0.59
C PRO A 101 1.76 2.44 -0.77
N ARG A 102 2.51 1.54 -1.35
CA ARG A 102 2.19 0.96 -2.65
C ARG A 102 1.05 -0.05 -2.50
N PHE A 103 0.07 0.06 -3.38
CA PHE A 103 -0.97 -0.94 -3.53
C PHE A 103 -0.94 -1.55 -4.92
N ILE A 104 -1.42 -2.78 -5.03
CA ILE A 104 -1.41 -3.57 -6.25
C ILE A 104 -2.81 -4.12 -6.45
N ASN A 105 -3.36 -3.91 -7.66
CA ASN A 105 -4.62 -4.49 -8.09
C ASN A 105 -4.37 -5.33 -9.35
N ASP A 106 -4.64 -6.61 -9.26
CA ASP A 106 -4.51 -7.55 -10.37
C ASP A 106 -5.86 -7.86 -10.99
N PHE A 107 -5.96 -7.70 -12.31
CA PHE A 107 -7.17 -7.92 -13.08
C PHE A 107 -6.85 -8.77 -14.34
N GLY A 108 -6.69 -10.06 -14.17
CA GLY A 108 -6.32 -10.96 -15.27
C GLY A 108 -4.94 -10.60 -15.85
N ALA A 109 -4.91 -10.05 -17.06
CA ALA A 109 -3.67 -9.67 -17.74
C ALA A 109 -3.20 -8.23 -17.43
N LEU A 110 -3.90 -7.49 -16.56
CA LEU A 110 -3.58 -6.12 -16.14
C LEU A 110 -3.23 -6.09 -14.65
N ARG A 111 -2.10 -5.49 -14.31
CA ARG A 111 -1.73 -5.08 -12.97
C ARG A 111 -1.71 -3.56 -12.88
N GLU A 112 -2.51 -3.00 -12.02
CA GLU A 112 -2.46 -1.58 -11.69
C GLU A 112 -1.80 -1.40 -10.32
N MET A 113 -0.86 -0.47 -10.24
CA MET A 113 -0.19 -0.12 -8.98
C MET A 113 -0.35 1.37 -8.74
N GLY A 114 -0.38 1.75 -7.48
CA GLY A 114 -0.49 3.15 -7.08
C GLY A 114 0.10 3.39 -5.70
N LEU A 115 -0.03 4.63 -5.23
CA LEU A 115 0.38 5.05 -3.89
C LEU A 115 -0.86 5.45 -3.09
N SER A 116 -0.94 4.97 -1.85
CA SER A 116 -2.03 5.31 -0.93
C SER A 116 -1.88 6.72 -0.39
N PHE A 117 -2.96 7.49 -0.38
CA PHE A 117 -3.03 8.81 0.26
C PHE A 117 -2.89 8.76 1.79
N SER A 118 -2.95 7.60 2.41
CA SER A 118 -2.67 7.44 3.83
C SER A 118 -1.19 7.70 4.17
N CYS A 119 -0.32 7.82 3.17
CA CYS A 119 1.05 8.25 3.35
C CYS A 119 1.16 9.76 3.07
N PRO A 120 1.61 10.59 4.04
CA PRO A 120 1.75 12.04 3.84
C PRO A 120 2.59 12.41 2.62
N VAL A 121 3.72 11.73 2.42
CA VAL A 121 4.60 11.99 1.26
C VAL A 121 3.89 11.67 -0.06
N ALA A 122 3.20 10.54 -0.14
CA ALA A 122 2.42 10.21 -1.34
C ALA A 122 1.28 11.20 -1.56
N ALA A 123 0.61 11.66 -0.50
CA ALA A 123 -0.42 12.69 -0.58
C ALA A 123 0.16 14.04 -1.06
N GLU A 124 1.30 14.48 -0.53
CA GLU A 124 1.98 15.69 -1.00
C GLU A 124 2.34 15.61 -2.49
N MET A 125 2.88 14.48 -2.95
CA MET A 125 3.18 14.28 -4.38
C MET A 125 1.95 14.46 -5.27
N MET A 126 0.76 14.08 -4.79
CA MET A 126 -0.49 14.24 -5.53
C MET A 126 -0.96 15.68 -5.68
N PHE A 127 -0.50 16.59 -4.82
CA PHE A 127 -0.83 18.02 -4.88
C PHE A 127 0.32 18.89 -5.42
N ASP A 128 1.49 18.30 -5.66
CA ASP A 128 2.65 19.02 -6.19
C ASP A 128 2.58 19.10 -7.72
N PRO A 129 2.44 20.30 -8.31
CA PRO A 129 2.25 20.48 -9.75
C PRO A 129 3.44 20.02 -10.60
N LYS A 130 4.59 19.71 -9.98
CA LYS A 130 5.73 19.17 -10.72
C LYS A 130 5.52 17.73 -11.20
N TYR A 131 4.58 16.99 -10.58
CA TYR A 131 4.32 15.60 -10.95
C TYR A 131 3.25 15.50 -12.04
N ASP A 132 3.54 14.66 -13.03
CA ASP A 132 2.59 14.31 -14.09
C ASP A 132 1.66 13.19 -13.58
N PHE A 133 0.35 13.41 -13.71
CA PHE A 133 -0.70 12.45 -13.36
C PHE A 133 -1.08 11.51 -14.50
N SER A 134 -0.30 11.46 -15.56
CA SER A 134 -0.47 10.44 -16.60
C SER A 134 -0.10 9.05 -16.06
N PHE A 135 -0.50 8.03 -16.81
CA PHE A 135 -0.12 6.64 -16.52
C PHE A 135 0.89 6.16 -17.56
N THR A 136 1.88 5.43 -17.07
CA THR A 136 2.77 4.64 -17.92
C THR A 136 2.26 3.20 -17.99
N GLU A 137 2.40 2.58 -19.17
CA GLU A 137 2.04 1.18 -19.39
C GLU A 137 3.25 0.45 -19.96
N GLU A 138 3.58 -0.69 -19.38
CA GLU A 138 4.65 -1.56 -19.83
C GLU A 138 4.25 -3.03 -19.74
N MET A 139 4.85 -3.89 -20.57
CA MET A 139 4.67 -5.34 -20.47
C MET A 139 5.74 -5.93 -19.58
N ASN A 140 5.34 -6.88 -18.74
CA ASN A 140 6.26 -7.70 -17.97
C ASN A 140 5.98 -9.20 -18.20
N ASP A 141 6.89 -10.05 -17.74
CA ASP A 141 6.84 -11.51 -17.93
C ASP A 141 5.98 -12.23 -16.88
N LEU A 142 5.31 -11.49 -15.99
CA LEU A 142 4.42 -12.10 -15.01
C LEU A 142 3.21 -12.73 -15.71
N PRO A 143 2.79 -13.92 -15.29
CA PRO A 143 1.59 -14.55 -15.81
C PRO A 143 0.35 -13.75 -15.44
N PRO A 144 -0.74 -13.84 -16.22
CA PRO A 144 -2.03 -13.31 -15.82
C PRO A 144 -2.49 -13.93 -14.50
N THR A 145 -3.12 -13.14 -13.66
CA THR A 145 -3.74 -13.62 -12.43
C THR A 145 -5.12 -14.20 -12.73
N LEU A 146 -5.42 -15.34 -12.11
CA LEU A 146 -6.78 -15.85 -12.03
C LEU A 146 -7.38 -15.27 -10.75
N ASN A 147 -8.08 -14.16 -10.88
CA ASN A 147 -8.82 -13.58 -9.77
C ASN A 147 -10.31 -13.92 -9.88
N ASP A 148 -10.97 -14.01 -8.75
CA ASP A 148 -12.38 -14.38 -8.63
C ASP A 148 -13.33 -13.22 -8.97
N ILE A 149 -12.84 -12.18 -9.66
CA ILE A 149 -13.66 -11.04 -10.04
C ILE A 149 -14.62 -11.45 -11.15
N ASP A 150 -15.92 -11.25 -10.92
CA ASP A 150 -16.93 -11.39 -11.95
C ASP A 150 -16.61 -10.49 -13.15
N ALA A 151 -16.50 -11.08 -14.34
CA ALA A 151 -16.11 -10.37 -15.55
C ALA A 151 -17.07 -9.23 -15.91
N ARG A 152 -18.38 -9.39 -15.66
CA ARG A 152 -19.38 -8.36 -15.92
C ARG A 152 -19.17 -7.16 -14.99
N LEU A 153 -18.95 -7.42 -13.70
CA LEU A 153 -18.63 -6.37 -12.72
C LEU A 153 -17.37 -5.64 -13.13
N TYR A 154 -16.29 -6.36 -13.49
CA TYR A 154 -15.04 -5.78 -13.93
C TYR A 154 -15.21 -4.80 -15.11
N PHE A 155 -15.88 -5.24 -16.19
CA PHE A 155 -16.10 -4.37 -17.35
C PHE A 155 -17.03 -3.19 -17.05
N THR A 156 -18.02 -3.37 -16.17
CA THR A 156 -18.88 -2.29 -15.69
C THR A 156 -18.07 -1.23 -14.95
N LEU A 157 -17.19 -1.64 -14.03
CA LEU A 157 -16.33 -0.72 -13.29
C LEU A 157 -15.33 0.00 -14.19
N LEU A 158 -14.77 -0.68 -15.19
CA LEU A 158 -13.89 -0.02 -16.17
C LEU A 158 -14.63 1.05 -16.97
N SER A 159 -15.88 0.76 -17.38
CA SER A 159 -16.71 1.73 -18.09
C SER A 159 -17.07 2.92 -17.23
N ALA A 160 -17.51 2.68 -15.99
CA ALA A 160 -17.82 3.72 -15.01
C ALA A 160 -16.60 4.61 -14.72
N ARG A 161 -15.43 4.01 -14.52
CA ARG A 161 -14.17 4.74 -14.30
C ARG A 161 -13.83 5.67 -15.49
N LYS A 162 -14.03 5.20 -16.73
CA LYS A 162 -13.82 6.03 -17.91
C LYS A 162 -14.75 7.23 -17.95
N THR A 163 -16.02 7.03 -17.61
CA THR A 163 -17.02 8.11 -17.51
C THR A 163 -16.64 9.09 -16.39
N ALA A 164 -16.25 8.58 -15.22
CA ALA A 164 -15.81 9.39 -14.11
C ALA A 164 -14.62 10.30 -14.48
N TYR A 165 -13.60 9.76 -15.14
CA TYR A 165 -12.48 10.56 -15.60
C TYR A 165 -12.90 11.66 -16.58
N ALA A 166 -13.77 11.34 -17.55
CA ALA A 166 -14.27 12.33 -18.50
C ALA A 166 -15.03 13.47 -17.80
N LEU A 167 -15.85 13.14 -16.78
CA LEU A 167 -16.60 14.14 -16.02
C LEU A 167 -15.68 15.04 -15.19
N VAL A 168 -14.75 14.48 -14.40
CA VAL A 168 -13.90 15.28 -13.50
C VAL A 168 -12.84 16.09 -14.26
N GLN A 169 -12.49 15.70 -15.49
CA GLN A 169 -11.55 16.41 -16.34
C GLN A 169 -12.23 17.46 -17.25
N ASP A 170 -13.54 17.59 -17.19
CA ASP A 170 -14.30 18.59 -17.95
C ASP A 170 -14.06 19.99 -17.38
N SER A 171 -13.04 20.69 -17.89
CA SER A 171 -12.69 22.04 -17.46
C SER A 171 -13.72 23.11 -17.86
N THR A 172 -14.75 22.75 -18.61
CA THR A 172 -15.84 23.69 -18.98
C THR A 172 -16.85 23.87 -17.85
N LYS A 173 -16.81 23.00 -16.83
CA LYS A 173 -17.71 23.01 -15.68
C LYS A 173 -16.96 23.26 -14.37
N PRO A 174 -17.58 23.86 -13.36
CA PRO A 174 -17.02 23.85 -12.00
C PRO A 174 -16.87 22.42 -11.48
N LEU A 175 -15.78 22.14 -10.77
CA LEU A 175 -15.49 20.81 -10.22
C LEU A 175 -16.66 20.27 -9.35
N ALA A 176 -17.28 21.12 -8.54
CA ALA A 176 -18.42 20.74 -7.72
C ALA A 176 -19.59 20.17 -8.55
N ARG A 177 -19.81 20.70 -9.76
CA ARG A 177 -20.85 20.20 -10.67
C ARG A 177 -20.42 18.85 -11.29
N CYS A 178 -19.16 18.71 -11.68
CA CYS A 178 -18.64 17.45 -12.18
C CYS A 178 -18.79 16.34 -11.14
N LEU A 179 -18.48 16.63 -9.85
CA LEU A 179 -18.64 15.69 -8.75
C LEU A 179 -20.11 15.35 -8.47
N ALA A 180 -21.02 16.30 -8.57
CA ALA A 180 -22.45 16.03 -8.44
C ALA A 180 -22.96 15.11 -9.55
N GLU A 181 -22.61 15.40 -10.83
CA GLU A 181 -22.95 14.55 -11.97
C GLU A 181 -22.31 13.14 -11.92
N LEU A 182 -21.22 12.97 -11.17
CA LEU A 182 -20.60 11.66 -10.94
C LEU A 182 -21.37 10.80 -9.92
N LEU A 183 -22.07 11.46 -8.99
CA LEU A 183 -22.81 10.77 -7.92
C LEU A 183 -24.26 10.44 -8.31
N ASP A 184 -24.78 11.03 -9.39
CA ASP A 184 -26.10 10.76 -9.95
C ASP A 184 -26.06 9.54 -10.90
#